data_7a7966752798dcbc3da1139feabdd8f3
#
_entry.id   7a7966752798dcbc3da1139feabdd8f3
#
_cell.length_a   1.000
_cell.length_b   1.000
_cell.length_c   1.000
_cell.angle_alpha   90.00
_cell.angle_beta   90.00
_cell.angle_gamma   90.00
#
_symmetry.space_group_name_H-M   'P 1'
#
loop_
_entity.id
_entity.type
_entity.pdbx_description
1 polymer ?
#
loop_
_entity_poly.entity_id
_entity_poly.type
_entity_poly.pdbx_seq_one_letter_code
_entity_poly.pdbx_strand_id
1 'polypeptide(L)'
;TPGKFKTALQVLGFSDVHEVAFGADVGAIAEAHHYAEKVATGELPFLLTSCCPSWSMMAKKFFPTIIDNISQELTPMVATARKVKQEQPGAKVVFVGPCASKKLEAMRRTVRSDVDFVLTFEELDAMFDAREIDPASFEEDGSLHDATAATPRSREDLRK
;
A
#
# COMPACT_ATOMS: atom_id res chain seq x y z
N THR A 1 2.40 -18.32 -5.09
CA THR A 1 3.08 -17.82 -3.89
C THR A 1 3.68 -16.44 -4.15
N PRO A 2 3.98 -15.63 -3.13
CA PRO A 2 4.60 -14.31 -3.29
C PRO A 2 5.94 -14.35 -4.03
N GLY A 3 6.79 -15.33 -3.77
CA GLY A 3 8.08 -15.48 -4.45
C GLY A 3 7.95 -15.75 -5.95
N LYS A 4 7.03 -16.62 -6.36
CA LYS A 4 6.72 -16.85 -7.78
C LYS A 4 6.27 -15.57 -8.48
N PHE A 5 5.43 -14.79 -7.82
CA PHE A 5 4.94 -13.53 -8.34
C PHE A 5 6.08 -12.49 -8.50
N LYS A 6 6.99 -12.42 -7.54
CA LYS A 6 8.21 -11.59 -7.64
C LYS A 6 9.02 -11.96 -8.86
N THR A 7 9.32 -13.26 -9.03
CA THR A 7 10.08 -13.75 -10.18
C THR A 7 9.40 -13.39 -11.52
N ALA A 8 8.07 -13.55 -11.62
CA ALA A 8 7.31 -13.18 -12.80
C ALA A 8 7.42 -11.68 -13.13
N LEU A 9 7.35 -10.81 -12.11
CA LEU A 9 7.53 -9.37 -12.27
C LEU A 9 8.95 -9.02 -12.75
N GLN A 10 9.97 -9.70 -12.21
CA GLN A 10 11.36 -9.50 -12.66
C GLN A 10 11.56 -9.93 -14.12
N VAL A 11 10.95 -11.05 -14.53
CA VAL A 11 10.95 -11.49 -15.94
C VAL A 11 10.21 -10.49 -16.83
N LEU A 12 9.14 -9.86 -16.33
CA LEU A 12 8.41 -8.81 -17.05
C LEU A 12 9.27 -7.53 -17.24
N GLY A 13 10.32 -7.35 -16.42
CA GLY A 13 11.29 -6.26 -16.56
C GLY A 13 11.40 -5.34 -15.35
N PHE A 14 10.72 -5.64 -14.24
CA PHE A 14 10.91 -4.89 -13.00
C PHE A 14 12.26 -5.26 -12.38
N SER A 15 13.03 -4.25 -11.95
CA SER A 15 14.34 -4.45 -11.34
C SER A 15 14.27 -4.95 -9.90
N ASP A 16 13.22 -4.55 -9.17
CA ASP A 16 12.97 -5.03 -7.81
C ASP A 16 11.48 -5.00 -7.48
N VAL A 17 11.09 -5.71 -6.41
CA VAL A 17 9.70 -5.86 -5.96
C VAL A 17 9.64 -5.74 -4.46
N HIS A 18 8.87 -4.78 -3.96
CA HIS A 18 8.68 -4.49 -2.55
C HIS A 18 7.28 -4.84 -2.07
N GLU A 19 7.16 -5.41 -0.88
CA GLU A 19 5.87 -5.71 -0.27
C GLU A 19 5.27 -4.44 0.35
N VAL A 20 4.07 -4.05 -0.13
CA VAL A 20 3.35 -2.86 0.36
C VAL A 20 2.95 -2.97 1.84
N ALA A 21 2.88 -4.18 2.39
CA ALA A 21 2.62 -4.41 3.81
C ALA A 21 3.63 -3.71 4.73
N PHE A 22 4.86 -3.46 4.28
CA PHE A 22 5.81 -2.59 5.01
C PHE A 22 5.22 -1.19 5.26
N GLY A 23 4.64 -0.57 4.25
CA GLY A 23 3.97 0.74 4.40
C GLY A 23 2.75 0.68 5.31
N ALA A 24 2.06 -0.45 5.39
CA ALA A 24 0.97 -0.66 6.33
C ALA A 24 1.48 -0.76 7.78
N ASP A 25 2.61 -1.42 8.02
CA ASP A 25 3.24 -1.48 9.33
C ASP A 25 3.63 -0.07 9.84
N VAL A 26 4.24 0.73 8.97
CA VAL A 26 4.59 2.13 9.29
C VAL A 26 3.35 2.96 9.61
N GLY A 27 2.30 2.83 8.79
CA GLY A 27 1.03 3.52 9.02
C GLY A 27 0.35 3.10 10.32
N ALA A 28 0.34 1.81 10.63
CA ALA A 28 -0.25 1.29 11.87
C ALA A 28 0.43 1.84 13.12
N ILE A 29 1.77 1.98 13.10
CA ILE A 29 2.52 2.59 14.21
C ILE A 29 2.13 4.08 14.36
N ALA A 30 2.12 4.82 13.26
CA ALA A 30 1.77 6.24 13.28
C ALA A 30 0.32 6.48 13.76
N GLU A 31 -0.64 5.67 13.28
CA GLU A 31 -2.03 5.74 13.72
C GLU A 31 -2.21 5.35 15.19
N ALA A 32 -1.43 4.38 15.70
CA ALA A 32 -1.45 4.02 17.13
C ALA A 32 -0.96 5.17 18.01
N HIS A 33 0.10 5.88 17.61
CA HIS A 33 0.56 7.10 18.29
C HIS A 33 -0.51 8.18 18.26
N HIS A 34 -1.10 8.45 17.10
CA HIS A 34 -2.16 9.44 16.96
C HIS A 34 -3.39 9.11 17.84
N TYR A 35 -3.76 7.82 17.89
CA TYR A 35 -4.83 7.36 18.80
C TYR A 35 -4.49 7.63 20.28
N ALA A 36 -3.28 7.29 20.69
CA ALA A 36 -2.84 7.50 22.08
C ALA A 36 -2.82 9.00 22.45
N GLU A 37 -2.40 9.86 21.53
CA GLU A 37 -2.30 11.30 21.78
C GLU A 37 -3.66 12.02 21.75
N LYS A 38 -4.59 11.60 20.88
CA LYS A 38 -5.83 12.34 20.63
C LYS A 38 -7.10 11.67 21.15
N VAL A 39 -7.20 10.34 21.00
CA VAL A 39 -8.41 9.62 21.42
C VAL A 39 -8.33 9.19 22.87
N ALA A 40 -7.20 8.62 23.30
CA ALA A 40 -7.04 8.18 24.68
C ALA A 40 -7.04 9.35 25.69
N THR A 41 -6.69 10.56 25.23
CA THR A 41 -6.76 11.80 26.06
C THR A 41 -8.13 12.47 26.02
N GLY A 42 -9.06 11.99 25.17
CA GLY A 42 -10.41 12.57 25.04
C GLY A 42 -10.48 13.82 24.15
N GLU A 43 -9.40 14.17 23.44
CA GLU A 43 -9.41 15.30 22.50
C GLU A 43 -10.26 14.98 21.25
N LEU A 44 -10.19 13.72 20.76
CA LEU A 44 -11.06 13.23 19.70
C LEU A 44 -11.95 12.09 20.23
N PRO A 45 -13.22 12.01 19.80
CA PRO A 45 -14.12 10.93 20.23
C PRO A 45 -13.76 9.57 19.62
N PHE A 46 -13.12 9.55 18.45
CA PHE A 46 -12.64 8.37 17.73
C PHE A 46 -11.67 8.77 16.63
N LEU A 47 -10.92 7.80 16.11
CA LEU A 47 -10.05 7.95 14.94
C LEU A 47 -10.51 7.00 13.82
N LEU A 48 -10.55 7.48 12.59
CA LEU A 48 -10.86 6.72 11.38
C LEU A 48 -9.61 6.63 10.52
N THR A 49 -9.27 5.43 10.04
CA THR A 49 -8.11 5.22 9.17
C THR A 49 -8.36 5.76 7.77
N SER A 50 -7.32 6.18 7.07
CA SER A 50 -7.41 6.79 5.72
C SER A 50 -6.72 5.99 4.61
N CYS A 51 -6.33 4.74 4.87
CA CYS A 51 -5.60 3.90 3.92
C CYS A 51 -6.39 3.60 2.61
N CYS A 52 -7.72 3.74 2.64
CA CYS A 52 -8.58 3.56 1.48
C CYS A 52 -8.98 4.93 0.86
N PRO A 53 -8.49 5.28 -0.34
CA PRO A 53 -8.82 6.56 -0.98
C PRO A 53 -10.31 6.70 -1.34
N SER A 54 -10.99 5.62 -1.71
CA SER A 54 -12.43 5.63 -1.97
C SER A 54 -13.22 5.98 -0.72
N TRP A 55 -12.88 5.35 0.41
CA TRP A 55 -13.48 5.62 1.70
C TRP A 55 -13.29 7.07 2.12
N SER A 56 -12.06 7.56 2.12
CA SER A 56 -11.77 8.92 2.58
C SER A 56 -12.41 9.99 1.68
N MET A 57 -12.49 9.76 0.37
CA MET A 57 -13.21 10.64 -0.54
C MET A 57 -14.72 10.63 -0.31
N MET A 58 -15.31 9.45 -0.12
CA MET A 58 -16.73 9.29 0.22
C MET A 58 -17.05 10.02 1.53
N ALA A 59 -16.24 9.79 2.57
CA ALA A 59 -16.43 10.43 3.86
C ALA A 59 -16.39 11.97 3.76
N LYS A 60 -15.39 12.50 3.07
CA LYS A 60 -15.27 13.96 2.84
C LYS A 60 -16.46 14.56 2.08
N LYS A 61 -17.06 13.79 1.16
CA LYS A 61 -18.18 14.27 0.36
C LYS A 61 -19.52 14.20 1.09
N PHE A 62 -19.77 13.11 1.81
CA PHE A 62 -21.10 12.82 2.35
C PHE A 62 -21.20 12.97 3.88
N PHE A 63 -20.07 12.98 4.59
CA PHE A 63 -20.01 13.03 6.04
C PHE A 63 -19.01 14.10 6.52
N PRO A 64 -19.23 15.40 6.19
CA PRO A 64 -18.27 16.45 6.50
C PRO A 64 -18.01 16.62 8.01
N THR A 65 -18.94 16.21 8.85
CA THR A 65 -18.83 16.33 10.31
C THR A 65 -17.78 15.39 10.94
N ILE A 66 -17.32 14.36 10.21
CA ILE A 66 -16.32 13.43 10.73
C ILE A 66 -14.94 13.62 10.10
N ILE A 67 -14.74 14.66 9.28
CA ILE A 67 -13.48 14.88 8.55
C ILE A 67 -12.30 15.00 9.51
N ASP A 68 -12.46 15.71 10.61
CA ASP A 68 -11.41 15.94 11.59
C ASP A 68 -11.00 14.67 12.35
N ASN A 69 -11.86 13.64 12.31
CA ASN A 69 -11.58 12.33 12.89
C ASN A 69 -10.85 11.37 11.90
N ILE A 70 -10.64 11.78 10.66
CA ILE A 70 -9.96 10.95 9.66
C ILE A 70 -8.46 11.18 9.76
N SER A 71 -7.71 10.09 9.97
CA SER A 71 -6.25 10.10 9.98
C SER A 71 -5.69 10.76 8.70
N GLN A 72 -4.66 11.56 8.85
CA GLN A 72 -3.93 12.17 7.74
C GLN A 72 -2.64 11.41 7.40
N GLU A 73 -2.44 10.24 8.00
CA GLU A 73 -1.28 9.42 7.75
C GLU A 73 -1.18 8.94 6.30
N LEU A 74 0.04 8.66 5.87
CA LEU A 74 0.29 8.16 4.51
C LEU A 74 -0.36 6.80 4.31
N THR A 75 -0.94 6.60 3.13
CA THR A 75 -1.40 5.26 2.77
C THR A 75 -0.21 4.31 2.57
N PRO A 76 -0.38 2.99 2.75
CA PRO A 76 0.68 2.01 2.55
C PRO A 76 1.40 2.14 1.21
N MET A 77 0.66 2.39 0.13
CA MET A 77 1.21 2.64 -1.19
C MET A 77 2.20 3.81 -1.19
N VAL A 78 1.81 4.94 -0.62
CA VAL A 78 2.64 6.16 -0.62
C VAL A 78 3.83 6.01 0.32
N ALA A 79 3.65 5.42 1.50
CA ALA A 79 4.72 5.20 2.46
C ALA A 79 5.82 4.30 1.87
N THR A 80 5.44 3.18 1.25
CA THR A 80 6.40 2.27 0.58
C THR A 80 7.08 2.95 -0.61
N ALA A 81 6.33 3.68 -1.44
CA ALA A 81 6.89 4.38 -2.60
C ALA A 81 7.92 5.43 -2.20
N ARG A 82 7.67 6.20 -1.13
CA ARG A 82 8.63 7.18 -0.60
C ARG A 82 9.90 6.51 -0.10
N LYS A 83 9.77 5.41 0.65
CA LYS A 83 10.93 4.62 1.09
C LYS A 83 11.78 4.21 -0.11
N VAL A 84 11.17 3.59 -1.12
CA VAL A 84 11.89 3.15 -2.33
C VAL A 84 12.62 4.31 -3.00
N LYS A 85 11.96 5.45 -3.21
CA LYS A 85 12.60 6.62 -3.85
C LYS A 85 13.66 7.29 -3.00
N GLN A 86 13.61 7.17 -1.68
CA GLN A 86 14.68 7.63 -0.78
C GLN A 86 15.91 6.73 -0.86
N GLU A 87 15.71 5.42 -0.93
CA GLU A 87 16.79 4.42 -1.01
C GLU A 87 17.38 4.33 -2.43
N GLN A 88 16.54 4.55 -3.45
CA GLN A 88 16.90 4.47 -4.87
C GLN A 88 16.46 5.74 -5.61
N PRO A 89 17.19 6.85 -5.49
CA PRO A 89 16.85 8.08 -6.19
C PRO A 89 16.80 7.87 -7.71
N GLY A 90 15.70 8.32 -8.33
CA GLY A 90 15.44 8.12 -9.76
C GLY A 90 14.67 6.84 -10.12
N ALA A 91 14.40 5.95 -9.17
CA ALA A 91 13.55 4.79 -9.40
C ALA A 91 12.15 5.19 -9.89
N LYS A 92 11.62 4.44 -10.84
CA LYS A 92 10.21 4.51 -11.25
C LYS A 92 9.40 3.51 -10.44
N VAL A 93 8.44 4.00 -9.69
CA VAL A 93 7.61 3.18 -8.80
C VAL A 93 6.29 2.88 -9.46
N VAL A 94 6.01 1.59 -9.62
CA VAL A 94 4.73 1.06 -10.10
C VAL A 94 4.04 0.35 -8.95
N PHE A 95 2.88 0.82 -8.54
CA PHE A 95 2.06 0.09 -7.58
C PHE A 95 1.19 -0.93 -8.32
N VAL A 96 1.18 -2.15 -7.81
CA VAL A 96 0.30 -3.23 -8.29
C VAL A 96 -0.66 -3.63 -7.17
N GLY A 97 -1.97 -3.65 -7.46
CA GLY A 97 -2.96 -4.03 -6.46
C GLY A 97 -4.40 -4.05 -7.00
N PRO A 98 -5.37 -4.52 -6.20
CA PRO A 98 -6.74 -4.76 -6.69
C PRO A 98 -7.59 -3.49 -6.82
N CYS A 99 -7.08 -2.31 -6.46
CA CYS A 99 -7.89 -1.14 -6.25
C CYS A 99 -7.67 -0.04 -7.31
N ALA A 100 -8.61 0.11 -8.24
CA ALA A 100 -8.57 1.16 -9.27
C ALA A 100 -8.53 2.59 -8.70
N SER A 101 -9.09 2.84 -7.49
CA SER A 101 -9.05 4.17 -6.88
C SER A 101 -7.64 4.62 -6.48
N LYS A 102 -6.68 3.70 -6.39
CA LYS A 102 -5.26 4.02 -6.21
C LYS A 102 -4.68 4.81 -7.39
N LYS A 103 -5.25 4.67 -8.59
CA LYS A 103 -4.91 5.51 -9.75
C LYS A 103 -5.22 6.98 -9.48
N LEU A 104 -6.39 7.27 -8.91
CA LEU A 104 -6.78 8.64 -8.55
C LEU A 104 -5.92 9.19 -7.40
N GLU A 105 -5.54 8.34 -6.46
CA GLU A 105 -4.63 8.73 -5.38
C GLU A 105 -3.25 9.12 -5.92
N ALA A 106 -2.67 8.29 -6.80
CA ALA A 106 -1.37 8.56 -7.42
C ALA A 106 -1.35 9.87 -8.24
N MET A 107 -2.50 10.31 -8.76
CA MET A 107 -2.63 11.58 -9.51
C MET A 107 -2.66 12.82 -8.62
N ARG A 108 -2.83 12.69 -7.29
CA ARG A 108 -2.87 13.85 -6.39
C ARG A 108 -1.56 14.61 -6.41
N ARG A 109 -1.61 15.93 -6.32
CA ARG A 109 -0.42 16.82 -6.34
C ARG A 109 0.62 16.46 -5.28
N THR A 110 0.18 15.93 -4.13
CA THR A 110 1.03 15.56 -2.99
C THR A 110 1.64 14.15 -3.11
N VAL A 111 1.22 13.35 -4.08
CA VAL A 111 1.58 11.92 -4.22
C VAL A 111 2.19 11.59 -5.58
N ARG A 112 1.87 12.35 -6.62
CA ARG A 112 2.27 12.06 -8.01
C ARG A 112 3.79 11.99 -8.25
N SER A 113 4.59 12.50 -7.32
CA SER A 113 6.05 12.37 -7.36
C SER A 113 6.56 11.07 -6.72
N ASP A 114 5.72 10.42 -5.91
CA ASP A 114 6.09 9.23 -5.16
C ASP A 114 5.75 7.96 -5.96
N VAL A 115 4.56 7.92 -6.58
CA VAL A 115 4.06 6.78 -7.37
C VAL A 115 3.92 7.20 -8.83
N ASP A 116 4.70 6.59 -9.72
CA ASP A 116 4.69 6.95 -11.14
C ASP A 116 3.52 6.28 -11.89
N PHE A 117 3.21 5.00 -11.59
CA PHE A 117 2.14 4.24 -12.23
C PHE A 117 1.39 3.38 -11.22
N VAL A 118 0.15 3.06 -11.56
CA VAL A 118 -0.69 2.12 -10.82
C VAL A 118 -1.30 1.12 -11.80
N LEU A 119 -1.11 -0.16 -11.54
CA LEU A 119 -1.71 -1.27 -12.28
C LEU A 119 -2.67 -2.02 -11.37
N THR A 120 -3.81 -2.44 -11.91
CA THR A 120 -4.65 -3.46 -11.26
C THR A 120 -4.08 -4.85 -11.54
N PHE A 121 -4.55 -5.86 -10.80
CA PHE A 121 -4.12 -7.24 -11.07
C PHE A 121 -4.57 -7.70 -12.47
N GLU A 122 -5.74 -7.28 -12.93
CA GLU A 122 -6.24 -7.61 -14.26
C GLU A 122 -5.37 -6.99 -15.36
N GLU A 123 -4.89 -5.76 -15.15
CA GLU A 123 -3.99 -5.10 -16.10
C GLU A 123 -2.61 -5.78 -16.14
N LEU A 124 -2.12 -6.20 -14.98
CA LEU A 124 -0.86 -6.94 -14.89
C LEU A 124 -0.99 -8.34 -15.52
N ASP A 125 -2.09 -9.03 -15.29
CA ASP A 125 -2.37 -10.34 -15.88
C ASP A 125 -2.37 -10.27 -17.40
N ALA A 126 -3.03 -9.27 -17.98
CA ALA A 126 -2.97 -9.02 -19.41
C ALA A 126 -1.54 -8.72 -19.92
N MET A 127 -0.66 -8.12 -19.11
CA MET A 127 0.75 -7.91 -19.46
C MET A 127 1.52 -9.23 -19.42
N PHE A 128 1.23 -10.12 -18.48
CA PHE A 128 1.81 -11.46 -18.44
C PHE A 128 1.39 -12.28 -19.65
N ASP A 129 0.11 -12.30 -19.97
CA ASP A 129 -0.41 -12.99 -21.17
C ASP A 129 0.25 -12.50 -22.45
N ALA A 130 0.36 -11.18 -22.63
CA ALA A 130 0.99 -10.58 -23.79
C ALA A 130 2.49 -10.90 -23.95
N ARG A 131 3.15 -11.36 -22.90
CA ARG A 131 4.55 -11.76 -22.84
C ARG A 131 4.74 -13.27 -22.67
N GLU A 132 3.66 -14.04 -22.69
CA GLU A 132 3.66 -15.50 -22.50
C GLU A 132 4.34 -15.90 -21.17
N ILE A 133 4.13 -15.09 -20.11
CA ILE A 133 4.66 -15.32 -18.78
C ILE A 133 3.57 -16.00 -17.93
N ASP A 134 3.80 -17.24 -17.49
CA ASP A 134 2.96 -17.90 -16.49
C ASP A 134 3.61 -17.82 -15.12
N PRO A 135 3.08 -16.99 -14.19
CA PRO A 135 3.62 -16.86 -12.84
C PRO A 135 3.62 -18.17 -12.04
N ALA A 136 2.74 -19.12 -12.37
CA ALA A 136 2.67 -20.41 -11.69
C ALA A 136 3.86 -21.35 -12.04
N SER A 137 4.47 -21.15 -13.21
CA SER A 137 5.57 -21.98 -13.72
C SER A 137 6.93 -21.74 -13.03
N PHE A 138 7.09 -20.61 -12.32
CA PHE A 138 8.36 -20.27 -11.68
C PHE A 138 8.55 -21.01 -10.35
N GLU A 139 9.82 -21.16 -9.97
CA GLU A 139 10.18 -21.60 -8.63
C GLU A 139 9.96 -20.46 -7.61
N GLU A 140 9.84 -20.81 -6.34
CA GLU A 140 9.62 -19.83 -5.28
C GLU A 140 10.95 -19.16 -4.90
N ASP A 141 11.03 -17.84 -5.11
CA ASP A 141 12.07 -17.02 -4.50
C ASP A 141 11.59 -16.55 -3.12
N GLY A 142 12.17 -17.12 -2.05
CA GLY A 142 11.77 -16.87 -0.67
C GLY A 142 12.04 -15.47 -0.12
N SER A 143 12.40 -14.48 -0.95
CA SER A 143 12.95 -13.20 -0.53
C SER A 143 11.96 -12.03 -0.45
N LEU A 144 10.64 -12.26 -0.44
CA LEU A 144 9.62 -11.20 -0.23
C LEU A 144 9.25 -11.12 1.26
N HIS A 145 10.04 -10.38 2.04
CA HIS A 145 9.76 -10.12 3.46
C HIS A 145 10.15 -8.70 3.87
N ASP A 146 9.54 -7.70 3.22
CA ASP A 146 9.74 -6.30 3.61
C ASP A 146 8.84 -5.90 4.80
N ALA A 147 7.73 -6.63 5.03
CA ALA A 147 6.82 -6.37 6.14
C ALA A 147 7.33 -6.96 7.44
N THR A 148 7.16 -6.22 8.53
CA THR A 148 7.49 -6.69 9.88
C THR A 148 6.35 -7.52 10.47
N ALA A 149 6.57 -8.11 11.65
CA ALA A 149 5.54 -8.86 12.38
C ALA A 149 4.46 -7.95 13.00
N ALA A 150 4.53 -6.62 12.80
CA ALA A 150 3.58 -5.68 13.38
C ALA A 150 2.20 -5.73 12.70
N THR A 151 2.15 -6.12 11.41
CA THR A 151 0.87 -6.31 10.72
C THR A 151 0.39 -7.76 10.92
N PRO A 152 -0.78 -7.99 11.53
CA PRO A 152 -1.30 -9.33 11.70
C PRO A 152 -1.51 -10.02 10.35
N ARG A 153 -0.88 -11.19 10.16
CA ARG A 153 -0.95 -11.96 8.92
C ARG A 153 -2.06 -13.00 8.90
N SER A 154 -2.63 -13.30 10.07
CA SER A 154 -3.71 -14.27 10.22
C SER A 154 -4.74 -13.84 11.27
N ARG A 155 -5.92 -14.50 11.26
CA ARG A 155 -6.92 -14.32 12.33
C ARG A 155 -6.42 -14.77 13.70
N GLU A 156 -5.43 -15.65 13.76
CA GLU A 156 -4.84 -16.11 15.03
C GLU A 156 -3.93 -15.05 15.64
N ASP A 157 -3.23 -14.29 14.82
CA ASP A 157 -2.36 -13.20 15.28
C ASP A 157 -3.16 -12.04 15.90
N LEU A 158 -4.43 -11.86 15.50
CA LEU A 158 -5.34 -10.86 16.06
C LEU A 158 -5.92 -11.23 17.44
N ARG A 159 -5.68 -12.46 17.94
CA ARG A 159 -6.22 -12.95 19.21
C ARG A 159 -5.23 -12.98 20.36
N LYS A 160 -4.00 -12.59 20.11
CA LYS A 160 -2.91 -12.47 21.09
C LYS A 160 -2.70 -11.02 21.48
#